data_74b7d24214323793c437b7f080a626d0
#
_entry.id   74b7d24214323793c437b7f080a626d0
#
_cell.length_a   1.000
_cell.length_b   1.000
_cell.length_c   1.000
_cell.angle_alpha   90.00
_cell.angle_beta   90.00
_cell.angle_gamma   90.00
#
_symmetry.space_group_name_H-M   'P 1'
#
loop_
_entity.id
_entity.type
_entity.pdbx_description
1 polymer ?
#
loop_
_entity_poly.entity_id
_entity_poly.type
_entity_poly.pdbx_seq_one_letter_code
_entity_poly.pdbx_strand_id
1 'polypeptide(L)'
;MDVTGLLDRANLLLDQGRNKDAEKQVMQVLNQEPNNDHALSILARCYMNNDEVDKGIEIINKAIAIDPNESFYFYLLGFGYFQKEMFLPARDNLSKAIQLDPYNPEYFGILSFVFLNEKDNETALQKANEGLELDPENITCLNARARALNKLKRTDEAVDTIGDSLSKDPDNKFTHATMGWNYFERGDQKKAAKHFREALRTDPNYESARHGLKESLKSNFTPYKLVIQFGMWMSEKGKQFQWIFFISMYVVFRILRSVASANSGLRPFLLPLFVLYFGFIFFTWIANAIANFFLLFHKDGKYSLTKSERVIGISTVACLVAGLSLGCYAFYAFNESPLELLFPAIILITMPIPLGKIELPLELRPFSIRVWYPVGLVVTGILAIAVTFLNSEIGTFFTVIYGVGLLIFTWVANSW
;
A
#
# COMPACT_ATOMS: atom_id res chain seq x y z
N MET A 1 2.12 -45.11 -7.86
CA MET A 1 2.20 -44.37 -6.59
C MET A 1 0.79 -44.16 -6.10
N ASP A 2 0.55 -44.30 -4.82
CA ASP A 2 -0.76 -44.08 -4.24
C ASP A 2 -1.14 -42.61 -4.36
N VAL A 3 -2.26 -42.34 -5.05
CA VAL A 3 -2.78 -40.97 -5.28
C VAL A 3 -3.03 -40.25 -3.96
N THR A 4 -3.62 -40.94 -2.98
CA THR A 4 -3.90 -40.37 -1.65
C THR A 4 -2.62 -39.94 -0.95
N GLY A 5 -1.58 -40.79 -0.95
CA GLY A 5 -0.30 -40.42 -0.34
C GLY A 5 0.42 -39.26 -1.02
N LEU A 6 0.21 -39.03 -2.32
CA LEU A 6 0.75 -37.86 -3.02
C LEU A 6 -0.01 -36.58 -2.62
N LEU A 7 -1.34 -36.65 -2.45
CA LEU A 7 -2.18 -35.49 -2.03
C LEU A 7 -1.90 -35.11 -0.57
N ASP A 8 -1.77 -36.10 0.33
CA ASP A 8 -1.41 -35.84 1.73
C ASP A 8 -0.05 -35.17 1.85
N ARG A 9 0.92 -35.66 1.07
CA ARG A 9 2.25 -35.04 1.02
C ARG A 9 2.22 -33.65 0.44
N ALA A 10 1.38 -33.39 -0.56
CA ALA A 10 1.23 -32.06 -1.15
C ALA A 10 0.64 -31.09 -0.12
N ASN A 11 -0.39 -31.47 0.64
CA ASN A 11 -0.95 -30.68 1.71
C ASN A 11 0.09 -30.35 2.80
N LEU A 12 0.85 -31.37 3.25
CA LEU A 12 1.93 -31.16 4.22
C LEU A 12 2.99 -30.16 3.72
N LEU A 13 3.34 -30.22 2.44
CA LEU A 13 4.28 -29.28 1.82
C LEU A 13 3.72 -27.87 1.75
N LEU A 14 2.41 -27.71 1.48
CA LEU A 14 1.73 -26.41 1.55
C LEU A 14 1.77 -25.81 2.95
N ASP A 15 1.49 -26.61 3.97
CA ASP A 15 1.52 -26.16 5.37
C ASP A 15 2.94 -25.74 5.80
N GLN A 16 3.98 -26.33 5.18
CA GLN A 16 5.37 -25.91 5.34
C GLN A 16 5.77 -24.70 4.46
N GLY A 17 4.86 -24.12 3.67
CA GLY A 17 5.15 -23.05 2.74
C GLY A 17 5.96 -23.46 1.50
N ARG A 18 6.12 -24.76 1.25
CA ARG A 18 6.88 -25.33 0.13
C ARG A 18 5.99 -25.51 -1.11
N ASN A 19 5.40 -24.43 -1.56
CA ASN A 19 4.37 -24.43 -2.59
C ASN A 19 4.82 -25.07 -3.91
N LYS A 20 6.06 -24.81 -4.37
CA LYS A 20 6.60 -25.41 -5.61
C LYS A 20 6.82 -26.91 -5.51
N ASP A 21 7.14 -27.41 -4.33
CA ASP A 21 7.30 -28.86 -4.13
C ASP A 21 5.93 -29.53 -4.01
N ALA A 22 4.93 -28.87 -3.40
CA ALA A 22 3.54 -29.31 -3.40
C ALA A 22 2.98 -29.40 -4.83
N GLU A 23 3.19 -28.36 -5.65
CA GLU A 23 2.78 -28.34 -7.05
C GLU A 23 3.32 -29.56 -7.83
N LYS A 24 4.59 -29.93 -7.65
CA LYS A 24 5.17 -31.12 -8.30
C LYS A 24 4.47 -32.41 -7.91
N GLN A 25 4.07 -32.57 -6.62
CA GLN A 25 3.34 -33.75 -6.18
C GLN A 25 1.94 -33.80 -6.79
N VAL A 26 1.24 -32.69 -6.78
CA VAL A 26 -0.12 -32.58 -7.35
C VAL A 26 -0.12 -32.82 -8.85
N MET A 27 0.88 -32.31 -9.59
CA MET A 27 0.99 -32.57 -11.03
C MET A 27 1.19 -34.05 -11.36
N GLN A 28 1.82 -34.85 -10.46
CA GLN A 28 1.91 -36.30 -10.65
C GLN A 28 0.53 -36.97 -10.53
N VAL A 29 -0.34 -36.46 -9.63
CA VAL A 29 -1.73 -36.94 -9.52
C VAL A 29 -2.53 -36.55 -10.75
N LEU A 30 -2.47 -35.29 -11.18
CA LEU A 30 -3.24 -34.80 -12.33
C LEU A 30 -2.78 -35.43 -13.67
N ASN A 31 -1.55 -35.91 -13.76
CA ASN A 31 -1.10 -36.68 -14.92
C ASN A 31 -1.76 -38.08 -14.99
N GLN A 32 -2.17 -38.66 -13.86
CA GLN A 32 -2.87 -39.95 -13.78
C GLN A 32 -4.39 -39.73 -13.82
N GLU A 33 -4.88 -38.73 -13.10
CA GLU A 33 -6.28 -38.37 -12.91
C GLU A 33 -6.52 -36.90 -13.22
N PRO A 34 -6.64 -36.52 -14.50
CA PRO A 34 -6.75 -35.11 -14.88
C PRO A 34 -7.97 -34.37 -14.30
N ASN A 35 -9.01 -35.11 -13.95
CA ASN A 35 -10.26 -34.59 -13.38
C ASN A 35 -10.36 -34.83 -11.86
N ASN A 36 -9.25 -35.04 -11.17
CA ASN A 36 -9.26 -35.12 -9.71
C ASN A 36 -9.44 -33.71 -9.13
N ASP A 37 -10.65 -33.40 -8.68
CA ASP A 37 -11.07 -32.08 -8.18
C ASP A 37 -10.31 -31.67 -6.91
N HIS A 38 -10.01 -32.64 -6.02
CA HIS A 38 -9.20 -32.38 -4.83
C HIS A 38 -7.76 -32.00 -5.21
N ALA A 39 -7.15 -32.70 -6.19
CA ALA A 39 -5.84 -32.33 -6.71
C ALA A 39 -5.87 -30.91 -7.33
N LEU A 40 -6.92 -30.58 -8.08
CA LEU A 40 -7.09 -29.24 -8.65
C LEU A 40 -7.20 -28.17 -7.55
N SER A 41 -7.90 -28.44 -6.45
CA SER A 41 -7.99 -27.48 -5.33
C SER A 41 -6.63 -27.22 -4.66
N ILE A 42 -5.83 -28.27 -4.47
CA ILE A 42 -4.46 -28.12 -3.93
C ILE A 42 -3.58 -27.35 -4.91
N LEU A 43 -3.68 -27.60 -6.22
CA LEU A 43 -2.94 -26.88 -7.25
C LEU A 43 -3.32 -25.39 -7.26
N ALA A 44 -4.61 -25.07 -7.13
CA ALA A 44 -5.09 -23.70 -7.03
C ALA A 44 -4.47 -22.99 -5.82
N ARG A 45 -4.40 -23.66 -4.64
CA ARG A 45 -3.72 -23.12 -3.45
C ARG A 45 -2.23 -22.88 -3.71
N CYS A 46 -1.55 -23.79 -4.40
CA CYS A 46 -0.13 -23.61 -4.77
C CYS A 46 0.06 -22.32 -5.58
N TYR A 47 -0.78 -22.08 -6.60
CA TYR A 47 -0.70 -20.88 -7.42
C TYR A 47 -1.04 -19.62 -6.63
N MET A 48 -2.11 -19.61 -5.82
CA MET A 48 -2.49 -18.47 -4.99
C MET A 48 -1.39 -18.10 -3.99
N ASN A 49 -0.74 -19.11 -3.38
CA ASN A 49 0.37 -18.89 -2.44
C ASN A 49 1.68 -18.44 -3.12
N ASN A 50 1.80 -18.61 -4.44
CA ASN A 50 2.94 -18.14 -5.24
C ASN A 50 2.65 -16.80 -5.96
N ASP A 51 1.61 -16.06 -5.54
CA ASP A 51 1.14 -14.80 -6.16
C ASP A 51 0.61 -14.94 -7.61
N GLU A 52 0.39 -16.18 -8.08
CA GLU A 52 -0.20 -16.46 -9.39
C GLU A 52 -1.74 -16.62 -9.27
N VAL A 53 -2.38 -15.65 -8.63
CA VAL A 53 -3.80 -15.74 -8.22
C VAL A 53 -4.75 -15.97 -9.38
N ASP A 54 -4.50 -15.39 -10.56
CA ASP A 54 -5.34 -15.59 -11.74
C ASP A 54 -5.35 -17.06 -12.20
N LYS A 55 -4.19 -17.72 -12.18
CA LYS A 55 -4.11 -19.15 -12.48
C LYS A 55 -4.82 -19.98 -11.41
N GLY A 56 -4.67 -19.61 -10.14
CA GLY A 56 -5.39 -20.26 -9.03
C GLY A 56 -6.89 -20.19 -9.22
N ILE A 57 -7.43 -19.02 -9.60
CA ILE A 57 -8.85 -18.83 -9.90
C ILE A 57 -9.29 -19.69 -11.10
N GLU A 58 -8.51 -19.78 -12.16
CA GLU A 58 -8.82 -20.62 -13.31
C GLU A 58 -8.92 -22.11 -12.91
N ILE A 59 -7.95 -22.58 -12.13
CA ILE A 59 -7.88 -23.99 -11.72
C ILE A 59 -9.00 -24.35 -10.75
N ILE A 60 -9.33 -23.47 -9.77
CA ILE A 60 -10.41 -23.76 -8.83
C ILE A 60 -11.79 -23.78 -9.51
N ASN A 61 -12.00 -22.97 -10.55
CA ASN A 61 -13.23 -23.05 -11.34
C ASN A 61 -13.37 -24.41 -12.06
N LYS A 62 -12.25 -25.06 -12.45
CA LYS A 62 -12.31 -26.42 -12.99
C LYS A 62 -12.74 -27.44 -11.92
N ALA A 63 -12.26 -27.30 -10.68
CA ALA A 63 -12.69 -28.15 -9.56
C ALA A 63 -14.19 -27.97 -9.26
N ILE A 64 -14.68 -26.73 -9.21
CA ILE A 64 -16.12 -26.41 -9.02
C ILE A 64 -16.97 -27.00 -10.13
N ALA A 65 -16.49 -27.03 -11.38
CA ALA A 65 -17.23 -27.63 -12.49
C ALA A 65 -17.37 -29.16 -12.35
N ILE A 66 -16.47 -29.82 -11.61
CA ILE A 66 -16.51 -31.26 -11.33
C ILE A 66 -17.41 -31.53 -10.12
N ASP A 67 -17.19 -30.84 -9.00
CA ASP A 67 -18.05 -30.91 -7.81
C ASP A 67 -18.54 -29.51 -7.42
N PRO A 68 -19.76 -29.13 -7.82
CA PRO A 68 -20.36 -27.83 -7.50
C PRO A 68 -20.92 -27.75 -6.08
N ASN A 69 -20.86 -28.80 -5.28
CA ASN A 69 -21.37 -28.83 -3.91
C ASN A 69 -20.29 -28.79 -2.84
N GLU A 70 -19.02 -28.84 -3.24
CA GLU A 70 -17.90 -28.75 -2.29
C GLU A 70 -17.69 -27.31 -1.83
N SER A 71 -17.99 -27.05 -0.57
CA SER A 71 -17.93 -25.70 0.05
C SER A 71 -16.53 -25.07 0.01
N PHE A 72 -15.52 -25.93 0.19
CA PHE A 72 -14.11 -25.49 0.24
C PHE A 72 -13.65 -24.88 -1.08
N TYR A 73 -14.19 -25.31 -2.24
CA TYR A 73 -13.82 -24.73 -3.53
C TYR A 73 -14.35 -23.30 -3.68
N PHE A 74 -15.57 -23.02 -3.21
CA PHE A 74 -16.11 -21.66 -3.17
C PHE A 74 -15.35 -20.77 -2.18
N TYR A 75 -14.91 -21.33 -1.04
CA TYR A 75 -14.04 -20.62 -0.13
C TYR A 75 -12.72 -20.24 -0.82
N LEU A 76 -12.03 -21.15 -1.49
CA LEU A 76 -10.80 -20.87 -2.22
C LEU A 76 -11.00 -19.84 -3.32
N LEU A 77 -12.10 -19.93 -4.08
CA LEU A 77 -12.44 -18.96 -5.11
C LEU A 77 -12.68 -17.57 -4.51
N GLY A 78 -13.43 -17.50 -3.41
CA GLY A 78 -13.69 -16.26 -2.67
C GLY A 78 -12.40 -15.67 -2.10
N PHE A 79 -11.49 -16.49 -1.56
CA PHE A 79 -10.18 -16.08 -1.08
C PHE A 79 -9.29 -15.56 -2.22
N GLY A 80 -9.29 -16.19 -3.39
CA GLY A 80 -8.57 -15.71 -4.57
C GLY A 80 -9.06 -14.33 -5.03
N TYR A 81 -10.38 -14.11 -5.05
CA TYR A 81 -10.94 -12.79 -5.36
C TYR A 81 -10.62 -11.76 -4.28
N PHE A 82 -10.59 -12.16 -3.01
CA PHE A 82 -10.17 -11.29 -1.92
C PHE A 82 -8.70 -10.83 -2.09
N GLN A 83 -7.78 -11.73 -2.46
CA GLN A 83 -6.39 -11.39 -2.75
C GLN A 83 -6.26 -10.38 -3.91
N LYS A 84 -7.19 -10.42 -4.86
CA LYS A 84 -7.26 -9.45 -5.99
C LYS A 84 -8.00 -8.16 -5.66
N GLU A 85 -8.41 -7.97 -4.41
CA GLU A 85 -9.21 -6.82 -3.97
C GLU A 85 -10.57 -6.70 -4.71
N MET A 86 -11.05 -7.81 -5.26
CA MET A 86 -12.36 -7.91 -5.90
C MET A 86 -13.42 -8.32 -4.86
N PHE A 87 -13.82 -7.37 -4.01
CA PHE A 87 -14.58 -7.66 -2.79
C PHE A 87 -15.98 -8.20 -3.05
N LEU A 88 -16.70 -7.73 -4.08
CA LEU A 88 -18.03 -8.23 -4.41
C LEU A 88 -18.02 -9.72 -4.82
N PRO A 89 -17.21 -10.16 -5.81
CA PRO A 89 -17.08 -11.59 -6.10
C PRO A 89 -16.56 -12.42 -4.92
N ALA A 90 -15.65 -11.87 -4.09
CA ALA A 90 -15.16 -12.54 -2.89
C ALA A 90 -16.29 -12.83 -1.92
N ARG A 91 -17.12 -11.83 -1.62
CA ARG A 91 -18.27 -11.94 -0.73
C ARG A 91 -19.28 -12.98 -1.22
N ASP A 92 -19.64 -12.93 -2.51
CA ASP A 92 -20.63 -13.83 -3.09
C ASP A 92 -20.17 -15.30 -2.99
N ASN A 93 -18.90 -15.59 -3.29
CA ASN A 93 -18.36 -16.95 -3.21
C ASN A 93 -18.19 -17.42 -1.76
N LEU A 94 -17.73 -16.56 -0.83
CA LEU A 94 -17.65 -16.91 0.59
C LEU A 94 -19.04 -17.14 1.19
N SER A 95 -20.03 -16.35 0.80
CA SER A 95 -21.41 -16.56 1.21
C SER A 95 -21.95 -17.90 0.68
N LYS A 96 -21.57 -18.30 -0.55
CA LYS A 96 -21.91 -19.61 -1.10
C LYS A 96 -21.21 -20.74 -0.33
N ALA A 97 -19.94 -20.57 0.06
CA ALA A 97 -19.24 -21.54 0.89
C ALA A 97 -19.96 -21.77 2.23
N ILE A 98 -20.34 -20.67 2.92
CA ILE A 98 -21.11 -20.72 4.17
C ILE A 98 -22.49 -21.38 3.98
N GLN A 99 -23.16 -21.13 2.83
CA GLN A 99 -24.44 -21.75 2.54
C GLN A 99 -24.32 -23.27 2.39
N LEU A 100 -23.21 -23.76 1.81
CA LEU A 100 -22.94 -25.19 1.62
C LEU A 100 -22.45 -25.87 2.91
N ASP A 101 -21.60 -25.18 3.67
CA ASP A 101 -21.13 -25.64 4.98
C ASP A 101 -21.15 -24.49 5.99
N PRO A 102 -22.23 -24.36 6.79
CA PRO A 102 -22.39 -23.28 7.76
C PRO A 102 -21.60 -23.51 9.05
N TYR A 103 -20.86 -24.61 9.21
CA TYR A 103 -20.17 -24.97 10.45
C TYR A 103 -18.66 -24.71 10.37
N ASN A 104 -18.14 -24.21 9.25
CA ASN A 104 -16.72 -23.90 9.12
C ASN A 104 -16.44 -22.45 9.50
N PRO A 105 -15.77 -22.18 10.66
CA PRO A 105 -15.54 -20.84 11.15
C PRO A 105 -14.60 -20.02 10.27
N GLU A 106 -13.69 -20.68 9.50
CA GLU A 106 -12.74 -20.00 8.63
C GLU A 106 -13.42 -19.18 7.54
N TYR A 107 -14.56 -19.64 7.02
CA TYR A 107 -15.32 -18.93 6.00
C TYR A 107 -15.86 -17.60 6.51
N PHE A 108 -16.33 -17.57 7.75
CA PHE A 108 -16.79 -16.35 8.43
C PHE A 108 -15.64 -15.38 8.69
N GLY A 109 -14.48 -15.91 9.09
CA GLY A 109 -13.28 -15.12 9.33
C GLY A 109 -12.82 -14.36 8.08
N ILE A 110 -12.69 -15.05 6.94
CA ILE A 110 -12.31 -14.42 5.68
C ILE A 110 -13.42 -13.47 5.18
N LEU A 111 -14.69 -13.83 5.32
CA LEU A 111 -15.81 -12.95 4.95
C LEU A 111 -15.80 -11.66 5.79
N SER A 112 -15.46 -11.76 7.08
CA SER A 112 -15.25 -10.58 7.92
C SER A 112 -14.14 -9.66 7.40
N PHE A 113 -13.02 -10.21 6.92
CA PHE A 113 -11.97 -9.41 6.29
C PHE A 113 -12.43 -8.74 4.99
N VAL A 114 -13.31 -9.36 4.21
CA VAL A 114 -13.93 -8.73 3.03
C VAL A 114 -14.71 -7.48 3.46
N PHE A 115 -15.60 -7.58 4.45
CA PHE A 115 -16.38 -6.45 4.96
C PHE A 115 -15.50 -5.34 5.55
N LEU A 116 -14.39 -5.69 6.23
CA LEU A 116 -13.40 -4.71 6.71
C LEU A 116 -12.81 -3.86 5.56
N ASN A 117 -12.53 -4.47 4.42
CA ASN A 117 -12.02 -3.76 3.26
C ASN A 117 -13.12 -2.94 2.55
N GLU A 118 -14.37 -3.39 2.59
CA GLU A 118 -15.55 -2.60 2.16
C GLU A 118 -15.89 -1.46 3.14
N LYS A 119 -15.16 -1.35 4.28
CA LYS A 119 -15.37 -0.38 5.37
C LYS A 119 -16.71 -0.57 6.13
N ASP A 120 -17.33 -1.71 6.00
CA ASP A 120 -18.49 -2.12 6.80
C ASP A 120 -18.00 -2.86 8.06
N ASN A 121 -17.53 -2.07 9.04
CA ASN A 121 -16.88 -2.59 10.23
C ASN A 121 -17.86 -3.29 11.18
N GLU A 122 -19.14 -2.91 11.19
CA GLU A 122 -20.16 -3.55 12.03
C GLU A 122 -20.51 -4.94 11.52
N THR A 123 -20.76 -5.08 10.21
CA THR A 123 -21.01 -6.40 9.59
C THR A 123 -19.77 -7.29 9.70
N ALA A 124 -18.57 -6.71 9.56
CA ALA A 124 -17.33 -7.45 9.78
C ALA A 124 -17.23 -8.01 11.20
N LEU A 125 -17.54 -7.19 12.23
CA LEU A 125 -17.56 -7.64 13.62
C LEU A 125 -18.59 -8.75 13.83
N GLN A 126 -19.79 -8.60 13.26
CA GLN A 126 -20.84 -9.61 13.33
C GLN A 126 -20.36 -10.94 12.75
N LYS A 127 -19.80 -10.94 11.53
CA LYS A 127 -19.32 -12.17 10.88
C LYS A 127 -18.20 -12.84 11.63
N ALA A 128 -17.25 -12.08 12.19
CA ALA A 128 -16.21 -12.64 13.04
C ALA A 128 -16.79 -13.30 14.29
N ASN A 129 -17.81 -12.69 14.93
CA ASN A 129 -18.47 -13.27 16.09
C ASN A 129 -19.23 -14.56 15.72
N GLU A 130 -19.97 -14.59 14.58
CA GLU A 130 -20.64 -15.80 14.07
C GLU A 130 -19.64 -16.98 13.94
N GLY A 131 -18.43 -16.72 13.41
CA GLY A 131 -17.39 -17.73 13.35
C GLY A 131 -16.87 -18.16 14.73
N LEU A 132 -16.75 -17.23 15.69
CA LEU A 132 -16.32 -17.53 17.07
C LEU A 132 -17.38 -18.26 17.89
N GLU A 133 -18.65 -18.18 17.53
CA GLU A 133 -19.70 -19.02 18.11
C GLU A 133 -19.53 -20.50 17.72
N LEU A 134 -18.98 -20.76 16.53
CA LEU A 134 -18.69 -22.13 16.05
C LEU A 134 -17.38 -22.67 16.64
N ASP A 135 -16.34 -21.83 16.63
CA ASP A 135 -15.03 -22.14 17.22
C ASP A 135 -14.45 -20.88 17.89
N PRO A 136 -14.57 -20.79 19.24
CA PRO A 136 -14.05 -19.66 20.01
C PRO A 136 -12.52 -19.49 19.90
N GLU A 137 -11.82 -20.49 19.38
CA GLU A 137 -10.37 -20.51 19.26
C GLU A 137 -9.89 -20.23 17.84
N ASN A 138 -10.79 -20.03 16.87
CA ASN A 138 -10.41 -19.76 15.50
C ASN A 138 -9.62 -18.46 15.37
N ILE A 139 -8.34 -18.58 15.02
CA ILE A 139 -7.40 -17.45 14.97
C ILE A 139 -7.77 -16.43 13.89
N THR A 140 -8.32 -16.88 12.76
CA THR A 140 -8.76 -15.99 11.67
C THR A 140 -9.91 -15.11 12.14
N CYS A 141 -10.89 -15.68 12.83
CA CYS A 141 -12.01 -14.96 13.41
C CYS A 141 -11.58 -14.01 14.54
N LEU A 142 -10.68 -14.44 15.44
CA LEU A 142 -10.12 -13.58 16.50
C LEU A 142 -9.40 -12.37 15.90
N ASN A 143 -8.58 -12.57 14.86
CA ASN A 143 -7.87 -11.49 14.19
C ASN A 143 -8.83 -10.53 13.45
N ALA A 144 -9.85 -11.08 12.79
CA ALA A 144 -10.87 -10.28 12.11
C ALA A 144 -11.68 -9.44 13.11
N ARG A 145 -12.13 -10.05 14.23
CA ARG A 145 -12.82 -9.37 15.34
C ARG A 145 -12.00 -8.24 15.92
N ALA A 146 -10.73 -8.50 16.22
CA ALA A 146 -9.85 -7.49 16.78
C ALA A 146 -9.66 -6.29 15.84
N ARG A 147 -9.52 -6.52 14.53
CA ARG A 147 -9.43 -5.45 13.54
C ARG A 147 -10.74 -4.67 13.41
N ALA A 148 -11.89 -5.36 13.41
CA ALA A 148 -13.19 -4.71 13.37
C ALA A 148 -13.43 -3.83 14.59
N LEU A 149 -13.16 -4.33 15.79
CA LEU A 149 -13.25 -3.58 17.05
C LEU A 149 -12.35 -2.35 17.07
N ASN A 150 -11.12 -2.48 16.54
CA ASN A 150 -10.21 -1.33 16.44
C ASN A 150 -10.75 -0.26 15.47
N LYS A 151 -11.29 -0.65 14.32
CA LYS A 151 -11.93 0.28 13.36
C LYS A 151 -13.17 0.97 13.96
N LEU A 152 -13.89 0.28 14.83
CA LEU A 152 -15.03 0.82 15.60
C LEU A 152 -14.61 1.62 16.85
N LYS A 153 -13.28 1.80 17.06
CA LYS A 153 -12.70 2.51 18.22
C LYS A 153 -12.99 1.82 19.59
N ARG A 154 -13.36 0.55 19.57
CA ARG A 154 -13.52 -0.33 20.73
C ARG A 154 -12.20 -1.01 21.07
N THR A 155 -11.19 -0.19 21.37
CA THR A 155 -9.78 -0.60 21.40
C THR A 155 -9.43 -1.53 22.55
N ASP A 156 -10.10 -1.44 23.68
CA ASP A 156 -9.84 -2.31 24.84
C ASP A 156 -10.30 -3.74 24.55
N GLU A 157 -11.49 -3.91 24.00
CA GLU A 157 -11.99 -5.21 23.55
C GLU A 157 -11.13 -5.83 22.43
N ALA A 158 -10.56 -4.98 21.55
CA ALA A 158 -9.63 -5.45 20.52
C ALA A 158 -8.34 -6.01 21.14
N VAL A 159 -7.79 -5.35 22.17
CA VAL A 159 -6.58 -5.82 22.87
C VAL A 159 -6.83 -7.14 23.58
N ASP A 160 -7.96 -7.28 24.28
CA ASP A 160 -8.34 -8.52 24.96
C ASP A 160 -8.47 -9.67 23.95
N THR A 161 -9.16 -9.43 22.82
CA THR A 161 -9.32 -10.42 21.75
C THR A 161 -7.97 -10.90 21.19
N ILE A 162 -7.00 -9.99 20.97
CA ILE A 162 -5.67 -10.36 20.49
C ILE A 162 -4.87 -11.07 21.57
N GLY A 163 -5.04 -10.67 22.83
CA GLY A 163 -4.46 -11.36 23.98
C GLY A 163 -4.87 -12.83 24.03
N ASP A 164 -6.15 -13.11 23.82
CA ASP A 164 -6.69 -14.47 23.72
C ASP A 164 -6.05 -15.23 22.56
N SER A 165 -5.96 -14.61 21.38
CA SER A 165 -5.31 -15.22 20.20
C SER A 165 -3.84 -15.56 20.44
N LEU A 166 -3.06 -14.65 21.04
CA LEU A 166 -1.64 -14.89 21.37
C LEU A 166 -1.44 -15.89 22.50
N SER A 167 -2.39 -16.04 23.42
CA SER A 167 -2.31 -17.05 24.47
C SER A 167 -2.40 -18.47 23.89
N LYS A 168 -3.09 -18.64 22.76
CA LYS A 168 -3.29 -19.92 22.07
C LYS A 168 -2.14 -20.26 21.13
N ASP A 169 -1.67 -19.28 20.39
CA ASP A 169 -0.51 -19.40 19.47
C ASP A 169 0.41 -18.19 19.63
N PRO A 170 1.38 -18.23 20.56
CA PRO A 170 2.30 -17.14 20.85
C PRO A 170 3.25 -16.77 19.70
N ASP A 171 3.46 -17.66 18.75
CA ASP A 171 4.35 -17.46 17.61
C ASP A 171 3.58 -17.15 16.31
N ASN A 172 2.27 -16.94 16.39
CA ASN A 172 1.43 -16.68 15.22
C ASN A 172 1.79 -15.36 14.54
N LYS A 173 2.39 -15.45 13.35
CA LYS A 173 2.79 -14.28 12.56
C LYS A 173 1.63 -13.35 12.20
N PHE A 174 0.45 -13.91 11.92
CA PHE A 174 -0.75 -13.13 11.57
C PHE A 174 -1.26 -12.34 12.75
N THR A 175 -1.32 -12.98 13.93
CA THR A 175 -1.74 -12.32 15.17
C THR A 175 -0.77 -11.23 15.58
N HIS A 176 0.53 -11.49 15.52
CA HIS A 176 1.54 -10.44 15.75
C HIS A 176 1.43 -9.29 14.76
N ALA A 177 1.22 -9.56 13.47
CA ALA A 177 1.01 -8.49 12.49
C ALA A 177 -0.27 -7.70 12.77
N THR A 178 -1.38 -8.37 13.12
CA THR A 178 -2.63 -7.71 13.51
C THR A 178 -2.43 -6.80 14.72
N MET A 179 -1.74 -7.27 15.75
CA MET A 179 -1.39 -6.46 16.92
C MET A 179 -0.48 -5.28 16.56
N GLY A 180 0.48 -5.51 15.67
CA GLY A 180 1.33 -4.46 15.12
C GLY A 180 0.52 -3.35 14.46
N TRP A 181 -0.42 -3.69 13.58
CA TRP A 181 -1.30 -2.72 12.93
C TRP A 181 -2.22 -2.00 13.92
N ASN A 182 -2.76 -2.70 14.92
CA ASN A 182 -3.57 -2.08 15.95
C ASN A 182 -2.78 -1.03 16.75
N TYR A 183 -1.55 -1.33 17.18
CA TYR A 183 -0.70 -0.34 17.83
C TYR A 183 -0.29 0.80 16.89
N PHE A 184 -0.06 0.51 15.61
CA PHE A 184 0.25 1.53 14.60
C PHE A 184 -0.88 2.56 14.46
N GLU A 185 -2.13 2.09 14.32
CA GLU A 185 -3.32 2.95 14.22
C GLU A 185 -3.56 3.76 15.50
N ARG A 186 -3.24 3.20 16.67
CA ARG A 186 -3.27 3.90 17.97
C ARG A 186 -2.13 4.94 18.13
N GLY A 187 -1.17 4.97 17.22
CA GLY A 187 -0.02 5.87 17.27
C GLY A 187 1.12 5.40 18.18
N ASP A 188 1.08 4.17 18.73
CA ASP A 188 2.17 3.56 19.50
C ASP A 188 3.13 2.81 18.54
N GLN A 189 3.95 3.60 17.85
CA GLN A 189 4.87 3.10 16.82
C GLN A 189 5.93 2.13 17.37
N LYS A 190 6.31 2.30 18.66
CA LYS A 190 7.32 1.44 19.29
C LYS A 190 6.79 0.03 19.53
N LYS A 191 5.55 -0.08 20.06
CA LYS A 191 4.91 -1.38 20.26
C LYS A 191 4.56 -2.01 18.92
N ALA A 192 4.04 -1.23 17.94
CA ALA A 192 3.80 -1.69 16.60
C ALA A 192 5.04 -2.35 15.98
N ALA A 193 6.18 -1.64 15.98
CA ALA A 193 7.45 -2.16 15.46
C ALA A 193 7.92 -3.43 16.20
N LYS A 194 7.67 -3.55 17.51
CA LYS A 194 7.99 -4.77 18.27
C LYS A 194 7.21 -5.98 17.72
N HIS A 195 5.90 -5.85 17.60
CA HIS A 195 5.05 -6.95 17.13
C HIS A 195 5.32 -7.31 15.65
N PHE A 196 5.59 -6.34 14.78
CA PHE A 196 6.00 -6.64 13.41
C PHE A 196 7.34 -7.39 13.34
N ARG A 197 8.31 -7.11 14.27
CA ARG A 197 9.56 -7.90 14.35
C ARG A 197 9.30 -9.34 14.79
N GLU A 198 8.39 -9.58 15.74
CA GLU A 198 8.03 -10.94 16.14
C GLU A 198 7.38 -11.70 14.97
N ALA A 199 6.47 -11.08 14.23
CA ALA A 199 5.91 -11.69 13.02
C ALA A 199 7.00 -12.04 11.98
N LEU A 200 7.99 -11.16 11.79
CA LEU A 200 9.12 -11.38 10.87
C LEU A 200 10.17 -12.37 11.40
N ARG A 201 10.22 -12.60 12.71
CA ARG A 201 11.06 -13.64 13.32
C ARG A 201 10.56 -15.02 12.91
N THR A 202 9.23 -15.18 12.89
CA THR A 202 8.57 -16.44 12.47
C THR A 202 8.60 -16.60 10.94
N ASP A 203 8.30 -15.54 10.19
CA ASP A 203 8.33 -15.55 8.74
C ASP A 203 8.98 -14.26 8.19
N PRO A 204 10.27 -14.31 7.81
CA PRO A 204 10.99 -13.14 7.28
C PRO A 204 10.42 -12.57 5.97
N ASN A 205 9.61 -13.36 5.25
CA ASN A 205 9.01 -12.95 3.98
C ASN A 205 7.56 -12.46 4.12
N TYR A 206 7.02 -12.41 5.35
CA TYR A 206 5.66 -11.98 5.57
C TYR A 206 5.49 -10.49 5.26
N GLU A 207 4.93 -10.20 4.09
CA GLU A 207 4.86 -8.84 3.53
C GLU A 207 4.11 -7.85 4.41
N SER A 208 2.97 -8.25 4.99
CA SER A 208 2.19 -7.39 5.89
C SER A 208 3.01 -6.88 7.06
N ALA A 209 3.80 -7.76 7.70
CA ALA A 209 4.67 -7.38 8.81
C ALA A 209 5.88 -6.55 8.34
N ARG A 210 6.45 -6.84 7.17
CA ARG A 210 7.55 -6.06 6.58
C ARG A 210 7.10 -4.64 6.26
N HIS A 211 5.93 -4.51 5.64
CA HIS A 211 5.33 -3.20 5.36
C HIS A 211 5.00 -2.45 6.67
N GLY A 212 4.37 -3.13 7.63
CA GLY A 212 4.03 -2.54 8.92
C GLY A 212 5.25 -2.08 9.72
N LEU A 213 6.35 -2.87 9.74
CA LEU A 213 7.59 -2.47 10.37
C LEU A 213 8.18 -1.23 9.70
N LYS A 214 8.24 -1.21 8.37
CA LYS A 214 8.71 -0.06 7.59
C LYS A 214 7.92 1.20 7.92
N GLU A 215 6.59 1.13 7.91
CA GLU A 215 5.72 2.27 8.22
C GLU A 215 5.86 2.73 9.68
N SER A 216 5.98 1.80 10.63
CA SER A 216 6.23 2.12 12.03
C SER A 216 7.56 2.86 12.24
N LEU A 217 8.60 2.45 11.53
CA LEU A 217 9.91 3.10 11.60
C LEU A 217 9.91 4.48 10.95
N LYS A 218 9.24 4.66 9.79
CA LYS A 218 9.07 5.97 9.14
C LYS A 218 8.31 6.96 10.02
N SER A 219 7.34 6.48 10.77
CA SER A 219 6.52 7.30 11.67
C SER A 219 7.30 7.87 12.87
N ASN A 220 8.54 7.44 13.10
CA ASN A 220 9.45 8.11 14.03
C ASN A 220 9.95 9.46 13.48
N PHE A 221 9.88 9.68 12.15
CA PHE A 221 10.15 10.95 11.54
C PHE A 221 8.90 11.83 11.63
N THR A 222 8.92 12.81 12.53
CA THR A 222 7.73 13.62 12.88
C THR A 222 7.00 14.22 11.68
N PRO A 223 7.66 14.82 10.68
CA PRO A 223 6.97 15.35 9.52
C PRO A 223 6.22 14.27 8.72
N TYR A 224 6.81 13.08 8.57
CA TYR A 224 6.14 11.95 7.93
C TYR A 224 4.93 11.47 8.73
N LYS A 225 5.07 11.39 10.07
CA LYS A 225 3.97 11.04 10.97
C LYS A 225 2.76 11.96 10.78
N LEU A 226 2.96 13.26 10.65
CA LEU A 226 1.88 14.23 10.41
C LEU A 226 1.15 13.97 9.07
N VAL A 227 1.90 13.67 8.01
CA VAL A 227 1.31 13.33 6.70
C VAL A 227 0.47 12.05 6.77
N ILE A 228 1.00 11.00 7.42
CA ILE A 228 0.28 9.73 7.58
C ILE A 228 -0.98 9.92 8.45
N GLN A 229 -0.88 10.65 9.56
CA GLN A 229 -2.04 10.94 10.42
C GLN A 229 -3.12 11.73 9.67
N PHE A 230 -2.70 12.74 8.89
CA PHE A 230 -3.63 13.49 8.03
C PHE A 230 -4.27 12.58 6.97
N GLY A 231 -3.48 11.72 6.32
CA GLY A 231 -3.99 10.75 5.33
C GLY A 231 -4.99 9.76 5.94
N MET A 232 -4.69 9.19 7.11
CA MET A 232 -5.60 8.29 7.82
C MET A 232 -6.89 9.01 8.23
N TRP A 233 -6.78 10.21 8.81
CA TRP A 233 -7.94 11.02 9.17
C TRP A 233 -8.81 11.35 7.94
N MET A 234 -8.18 11.70 6.81
CA MET A 234 -8.89 12.00 5.57
C MET A 234 -9.55 10.73 4.98
N SER A 235 -8.90 9.58 5.06
CA SER A 235 -9.43 8.31 4.54
C SER A 235 -10.66 7.79 5.29
N GLU A 236 -10.80 8.17 6.58
CA GLU A 236 -12.00 7.88 7.37
C GLU A 236 -13.23 8.67 6.90
N LYS A 237 -13.01 9.78 6.18
CA LYS A 237 -14.09 10.64 5.68
C LYS A 237 -14.60 10.15 4.33
N GLY A 238 -15.90 10.30 4.09
CA GLY A 238 -16.50 9.97 2.81
C GLY A 238 -15.92 10.80 1.65
N LYS A 239 -15.94 10.26 0.43
CA LYS A 239 -15.42 10.95 -0.77
C LYS A 239 -15.96 12.37 -0.95
N GLN A 240 -17.23 12.59 -0.62
CA GLN A 240 -17.85 13.94 -0.69
C GLN A 240 -17.16 14.92 0.25
N PHE A 241 -16.87 14.53 1.51
CA PHE A 241 -16.15 15.37 2.46
C PHE A 241 -14.76 15.71 1.96
N GLN A 242 -14.03 14.75 1.40
CA GLN A 242 -12.68 14.96 0.85
C GLN A 242 -12.70 16.05 -0.24
N TRP A 243 -13.64 15.95 -1.18
CA TRP A 243 -13.81 16.97 -2.23
C TRP A 243 -14.17 18.37 -1.65
N ILE A 244 -15.13 18.42 -0.74
CA ILE A 244 -15.53 19.68 -0.09
C ILE A 244 -14.34 20.30 0.65
N PHE A 245 -13.54 19.50 1.35
CA PHE A 245 -12.35 19.95 2.06
C PHE A 245 -11.34 20.62 1.11
N PHE A 246 -10.97 19.97 0.01
CA PHE A 246 -10.02 20.54 -0.95
C PHE A 246 -10.56 21.76 -1.67
N ILE A 247 -11.84 21.76 -2.04
CA ILE A 247 -12.48 22.93 -2.65
C ILE A 247 -12.51 24.10 -1.67
N SER A 248 -12.88 23.88 -0.41
CA SER A 248 -12.90 24.94 0.61
C SER A 248 -11.51 25.52 0.86
N MET A 249 -10.46 24.67 0.93
CA MET A 249 -9.08 25.15 1.02
C MET A 249 -8.68 26.00 -0.19
N TYR A 250 -9.06 25.60 -1.40
CA TYR A 250 -8.81 26.42 -2.60
C TYR A 250 -9.53 27.78 -2.55
N VAL A 251 -10.80 27.79 -2.12
CA VAL A 251 -11.58 29.03 -1.97
C VAL A 251 -10.93 29.95 -0.95
N VAL A 252 -10.54 29.43 0.21
CA VAL A 252 -9.82 30.22 1.24
C VAL A 252 -8.53 30.81 0.67
N PHE A 253 -7.75 30.00 -0.06
CA PHE A 253 -6.54 30.50 -0.72
C PHE A 253 -6.84 31.64 -1.71
N ARG A 254 -7.89 31.51 -2.52
CA ARG A 254 -8.32 32.55 -3.47
C ARG A 254 -8.71 33.84 -2.75
N ILE A 255 -9.44 33.75 -1.65
CA ILE A 255 -9.83 34.93 -0.82
C ILE A 255 -8.58 35.59 -0.24
N LEU A 256 -7.70 34.84 0.41
CA LEU A 256 -6.47 35.36 0.99
C LEU A 256 -5.57 36.02 -0.05
N ARG A 257 -5.45 35.45 -1.24
CA ARG A 257 -4.72 36.03 -2.37
C ARG A 257 -5.36 37.37 -2.82
N SER A 258 -6.68 37.41 -2.90
CA SER A 258 -7.40 38.65 -3.26
C SER A 258 -7.16 39.76 -2.22
N VAL A 259 -7.21 39.42 -0.93
CA VAL A 259 -6.91 40.34 0.17
C VAL A 259 -5.46 40.83 0.11
N ALA A 260 -4.51 39.96 -0.14
CA ALA A 260 -3.08 40.28 -0.30
C ALA A 260 -2.82 41.20 -1.51
N SER A 261 -3.60 41.08 -2.59
CA SER A 261 -3.50 41.95 -3.76
C SER A 261 -4.09 43.32 -3.51
N ALA A 262 -5.19 43.42 -2.74
CA ALA A 262 -5.88 44.65 -2.41
C ALA A 262 -5.13 45.48 -1.35
N ASN A 263 -4.38 44.85 -0.44
CA ASN A 263 -3.67 45.54 0.65
C ASN A 263 -2.22 45.03 0.75
N SER A 264 -1.29 45.84 0.26
CA SER A 264 0.16 45.54 0.27
C SER A 264 0.74 45.37 1.68
N GLY A 265 0.17 46.05 2.69
CA GLY A 265 0.60 45.93 4.09
C GLY A 265 0.35 44.56 4.71
N LEU A 266 -0.60 43.79 4.18
CA LEU A 266 -0.88 42.42 4.65
C LEU A 266 -0.01 41.33 4.00
N ARG A 267 0.68 41.64 2.89
CA ARG A 267 1.53 40.68 2.17
C ARG A 267 2.59 40.01 3.05
N PRO A 268 3.34 40.69 3.92
CA PRO A 268 4.34 40.08 4.78
C PRO A 268 3.75 39.03 5.74
N PHE A 269 2.50 39.22 6.18
CA PHE A 269 1.81 38.31 7.09
C PHE A 269 1.17 37.12 6.34
N LEU A 270 0.71 37.31 5.12
CA LEU A 270 0.09 36.26 4.31
C LEU A 270 1.11 35.38 3.57
N LEU A 271 2.29 35.92 3.26
CA LEU A 271 3.35 35.19 2.58
C LEU A 271 3.78 33.90 3.32
N PRO A 272 4.06 33.94 4.65
CA PRO A 272 4.38 32.70 5.39
C PRO A 272 3.25 31.66 5.35
N LEU A 273 1.99 32.09 5.36
CA LEU A 273 0.83 31.21 5.27
C LEU A 273 0.75 30.51 3.90
N PHE A 274 1.06 31.22 2.83
CA PHE A 274 1.15 30.64 1.49
C PHE A 274 2.30 29.64 1.37
N VAL A 275 3.47 30.00 1.93
CA VAL A 275 4.63 29.08 1.95
C VAL A 275 4.30 27.79 2.73
N LEU A 276 3.65 27.91 3.89
CA LEU A 276 3.22 26.74 4.66
C LEU A 276 2.19 25.90 3.90
N TYR A 277 1.22 26.52 3.24
CA TYR A 277 0.20 25.81 2.46
C TYR A 277 0.79 25.03 1.29
N PHE A 278 1.56 25.71 0.43
CA PHE A 278 2.21 25.03 -0.71
C PHE A 278 3.28 24.07 -0.26
N GLY A 279 4.04 24.41 0.78
CA GLY A 279 5.04 23.54 1.39
C GLY A 279 4.42 22.26 1.94
N PHE A 280 3.27 22.33 2.60
CA PHE A 280 2.55 21.15 3.07
C PHE A 280 2.09 20.27 1.90
N ILE A 281 1.44 20.85 0.87
CA ILE A 281 1.01 20.10 -0.32
C ILE A 281 2.21 19.43 -0.97
N PHE A 282 3.28 20.17 -1.23
CA PHE A 282 4.51 19.64 -1.82
C PHE A 282 5.11 18.52 -0.97
N PHE A 283 5.16 18.72 0.36
CA PHE A 283 5.69 17.74 1.28
C PHE A 283 4.90 16.43 1.27
N THR A 284 3.57 16.46 1.08
CA THR A 284 2.76 15.22 0.99
C THR A 284 3.21 14.30 -0.16
N TRP A 285 3.73 14.87 -1.24
CA TRP A 285 4.22 14.11 -2.39
C TRP A 285 5.59 13.46 -2.17
N ILE A 286 6.46 14.11 -1.40
CA ILE A 286 7.85 13.68 -1.23
C ILE A 286 8.13 13.05 0.14
N ALA A 287 7.18 13.14 1.09
CA ALA A 287 7.35 12.67 2.47
C ALA A 287 7.81 11.21 2.56
N ASN A 288 7.22 10.33 1.73
CA ASN A 288 7.59 8.92 1.69
C ASN A 288 9.04 8.71 1.22
N ALA A 289 9.46 9.41 0.17
CA ALA A 289 10.81 9.32 -0.36
C ALA A 289 11.87 9.86 0.64
N ILE A 290 11.56 10.97 1.32
CA ILE A 290 12.41 11.51 2.39
C ILE A 290 12.48 10.54 3.56
N ALA A 291 11.37 9.96 4.00
CA ALA A 291 11.36 8.97 5.07
C ALA A 291 12.16 7.72 4.69
N ASN A 292 12.07 7.24 3.44
CA ASN A 292 12.88 6.15 2.92
C ASN A 292 14.39 6.48 2.98
N PHE A 293 14.78 7.73 2.67
CA PHE A 293 16.16 8.17 2.81
C PHE A 293 16.65 8.08 4.26
N PHE A 294 15.87 8.54 5.24
CA PHE A 294 16.24 8.43 6.65
C PHE A 294 16.31 6.98 7.13
N LEU A 295 15.46 6.09 6.59
CA LEU A 295 15.50 4.66 6.91
C LEU A 295 16.79 3.97 6.44
N LEU A 296 17.54 4.51 5.48
CA LEU A 296 18.84 3.97 5.07
C LEU A 296 19.85 3.96 6.22
N PHE A 297 19.72 4.89 7.16
CA PHE A 297 20.60 5.02 8.33
C PHE A 297 20.07 4.27 9.56
N HIS A 298 18.85 3.70 9.48
CA HIS A 298 18.26 2.95 10.58
C HIS A 298 18.67 1.47 10.54
N LYS A 299 18.99 0.88 11.71
CA LYS A 299 19.48 -0.50 11.84
C LYS A 299 18.60 -1.52 11.10
N ASP A 300 17.30 -1.49 11.34
CA ASP A 300 16.34 -2.42 10.74
C ASP A 300 15.75 -1.86 9.43
N GLY A 301 15.68 -0.53 9.32
CA GLY A 301 15.04 0.17 8.21
C GLY A 301 15.73 -0.07 6.86
N LYS A 302 17.06 -0.11 6.85
CA LYS A 302 17.82 -0.33 5.61
C LYS A 302 17.51 -1.66 4.91
N TYR A 303 17.13 -2.69 5.67
CA TYR A 303 16.77 -4.01 5.12
C TYR A 303 15.30 -4.12 4.71
N SER A 304 14.43 -3.25 5.23
CA SER A 304 13.02 -3.22 4.87
C SER A 304 12.73 -2.50 3.54
N LEU A 305 13.71 -1.75 3.00
CA LEU A 305 13.57 -0.99 1.76
C LEU A 305 13.91 -1.84 0.53
N THR A 306 13.08 -1.76 -0.49
CA THR A 306 13.35 -2.30 -1.83
C THR A 306 14.48 -1.51 -2.51
N LYS A 307 15.05 -2.07 -3.59
CA LYS A 307 16.06 -1.35 -4.41
C LYS A 307 15.50 -0.04 -4.96
N SER A 308 14.26 -0.06 -5.45
CA SER A 308 13.56 1.12 -5.95
C SER A 308 13.44 2.20 -4.87
N GLU A 309 12.92 1.85 -3.70
CA GLU A 309 12.74 2.80 -2.58
C GLU A 309 14.04 3.45 -2.12
N ARG A 310 15.15 2.71 -2.15
CA ARG A 310 16.48 3.25 -1.83
C ARG A 310 16.92 4.29 -2.86
N VAL A 311 16.83 3.95 -4.15
CA VAL A 311 17.20 4.86 -5.24
C VAL A 311 16.33 6.11 -5.21
N ILE A 312 15.02 5.96 -5.07
CA ILE A 312 14.07 7.09 -5.00
C ILE A 312 14.39 7.98 -3.80
N GLY A 313 14.66 7.40 -2.62
CA GLY A 313 15.01 8.18 -1.44
C GLY A 313 16.28 9.00 -1.62
N ILE A 314 17.34 8.40 -2.16
CA ILE A 314 18.63 9.09 -2.41
C ILE A 314 18.46 10.17 -3.49
N SER A 315 17.85 9.83 -4.62
CA SER A 315 17.66 10.79 -5.72
C SER A 315 16.76 11.96 -5.33
N THR A 316 15.72 11.73 -4.52
CA THR A 316 14.87 12.80 -3.98
C THR A 316 15.69 13.80 -3.17
N VAL A 317 16.46 13.33 -2.20
CA VAL A 317 17.26 14.24 -1.37
C VAL A 317 18.36 14.93 -2.18
N ALA A 318 19.01 14.22 -3.11
CA ALA A 318 19.99 14.81 -4.01
C ALA A 318 19.38 15.93 -4.87
N CYS A 319 18.21 15.71 -5.48
CA CYS A 319 17.49 16.72 -6.26
C CYS A 319 17.09 17.94 -5.40
N LEU A 320 16.60 17.72 -4.18
CA LEU A 320 16.22 18.80 -3.28
C LEU A 320 17.45 19.64 -2.87
N VAL A 321 18.55 19.00 -2.48
CA VAL A 321 19.78 19.69 -2.10
C VAL A 321 20.33 20.47 -3.28
N ALA A 322 20.44 19.87 -4.45
CA ALA A 322 20.94 20.53 -5.66
C ALA A 322 20.02 21.69 -6.07
N GLY A 323 18.70 21.50 -6.08
CA GLY A 323 17.74 22.54 -6.45
C GLY A 323 17.74 23.71 -5.47
N LEU A 324 17.77 23.44 -4.16
CA LEU A 324 17.86 24.49 -3.15
C LEU A 324 19.20 25.26 -3.23
N SER A 325 20.32 24.55 -3.40
CA SER A 325 21.63 25.20 -3.56
C SER A 325 21.69 26.08 -4.80
N LEU A 326 21.15 25.60 -5.92
CA LEU A 326 21.08 26.36 -7.16
C LEU A 326 20.12 27.56 -7.04
N GLY A 327 18.98 27.39 -6.36
CA GLY A 327 18.04 28.46 -6.08
C GLY A 327 18.63 29.56 -5.16
N CYS A 328 19.37 29.17 -4.12
CA CYS A 328 20.10 30.13 -3.26
C CYS A 328 21.17 30.87 -4.04
N TYR A 329 21.92 30.16 -4.90
CA TYR A 329 22.90 30.79 -5.76
C TYR A 329 22.28 31.76 -6.77
N ALA A 330 21.15 31.37 -7.40
CA ALA A 330 20.39 32.24 -8.30
C ALA A 330 19.90 33.51 -7.60
N PHE A 331 19.48 33.40 -6.36
CA PHE A 331 19.06 34.55 -5.54
C PHE A 331 20.24 35.48 -5.20
N TYR A 332 21.41 34.92 -4.93
CA TYR A 332 22.63 35.70 -4.67
C TYR A 332 23.14 36.40 -5.95
N ALA A 333 23.10 35.71 -7.09
CA ALA A 333 23.54 36.17 -8.41
C ALA A 333 22.46 36.97 -9.17
N PHE A 334 21.46 37.50 -8.48
CA PHE A 334 20.24 38.15 -9.04
C PHE A 334 20.51 39.24 -10.09
N ASN A 335 21.69 39.86 -10.08
CA ASN A 335 22.06 40.94 -10.99
C ASN A 335 22.57 40.47 -12.37
N GLU A 336 22.88 39.18 -12.57
CA GLU A 336 23.53 38.71 -13.81
C GLU A 336 22.61 37.89 -14.71
N SER A 337 21.93 36.83 -14.21
CA SER A 337 21.05 35.97 -15.01
C SER A 337 20.07 35.14 -14.14
N PRO A 338 19.12 35.76 -13.43
CA PRO A 338 18.32 35.04 -12.42
C PRO A 338 17.43 33.94 -13.01
N LEU A 339 16.89 34.13 -14.21
CA LEU A 339 15.93 33.19 -14.81
C LEU A 339 16.62 31.90 -15.29
N GLU A 340 17.84 31.98 -15.80
CA GLU A 340 18.61 30.84 -16.32
C GLU A 340 18.96 29.84 -15.22
N LEU A 341 19.09 30.27 -13.97
CA LEU A 341 19.38 29.43 -12.82
C LEU A 341 18.12 29.05 -12.03
N LEU A 342 17.11 29.92 -12.03
CA LEU A 342 15.88 29.72 -11.27
C LEU A 342 15.03 28.58 -11.85
N PHE A 343 14.90 28.48 -13.19
CA PHE A 343 14.14 27.41 -13.83
C PHE A 343 14.72 26.02 -13.57
N PRO A 344 16.02 25.74 -13.77
CA PRO A 344 16.66 24.49 -13.35
C PRO A 344 16.48 24.18 -11.87
N ALA A 345 16.56 25.18 -10.98
CA ALA A 345 16.35 24.99 -9.55
C ALA A 345 14.92 24.51 -9.25
N ILE A 346 13.90 25.13 -9.86
CA ILE A 346 12.49 24.73 -9.69
C ILE A 346 12.26 23.31 -10.24
N ILE A 347 12.83 22.99 -11.40
CA ILE A 347 12.72 21.64 -11.97
C ILE A 347 13.33 20.60 -11.00
N LEU A 348 14.54 20.85 -10.48
CA LEU A 348 15.20 19.96 -9.52
C LEU A 348 14.37 19.78 -8.25
N ILE A 349 13.81 20.87 -7.69
CA ILE A 349 12.95 20.80 -6.49
C ILE A 349 11.69 19.97 -6.75
N THR A 350 11.08 20.06 -7.94
CA THR A 350 9.81 19.40 -8.24
C THR A 350 9.97 18.00 -8.84
N MET A 351 11.14 17.65 -9.35
CA MET A 351 11.46 16.33 -9.95
C MET A 351 11.24 15.13 -9.02
N PRO A 352 11.37 15.23 -7.67
CA PRO A 352 10.99 14.16 -6.76
C PRO A 352 9.53 13.69 -6.88
N ILE A 353 8.61 14.51 -7.35
CA ILE A 353 7.19 14.16 -7.49
C ILE A 353 7.01 13.00 -8.49
N PRO A 354 7.40 13.13 -9.77
CA PRO A 354 7.32 12.01 -10.71
C PRO A 354 8.27 10.87 -10.35
N LEU A 355 9.50 11.15 -9.83
CA LEU A 355 10.45 10.11 -9.39
C LEU A 355 9.84 9.17 -8.35
N GLY A 356 9.05 9.68 -7.41
CA GLY A 356 8.41 8.90 -6.35
C GLY A 356 7.37 7.89 -6.85
N LYS A 357 6.98 7.94 -8.13
CA LYS A 357 6.02 7.02 -8.76
C LYS A 357 6.68 6.03 -9.74
N ILE A 358 8.00 6.07 -9.87
CA ILE A 358 8.73 5.13 -10.74
C ILE A 358 9.09 3.88 -9.94
N GLU A 359 8.59 2.71 -10.37
CA GLU A 359 8.96 1.42 -9.80
C GLU A 359 10.10 0.78 -10.59
N LEU A 360 11.11 0.26 -9.88
CA LEU A 360 12.26 -0.42 -10.48
C LEU A 360 12.28 -1.91 -10.05
N PRO A 361 12.64 -2.86 -10.94
CA PRO A 361 13.01 -2.67 -12.34
C PRO A 361 11.82 -2.20 -13.17
N LEU A 362 12.07 -1.38 -14.18
CA LEU A 362 11.07 -1.05 -15.20
C LEU A 362 10.71 -2.34 -15.93
N GLU A 363 9.72 -3.07 -15.44
CA GLU A 363 9.16 -4.16 -16.20
C GLU A 363 8.58 -3.56 -17.48
N LEU A 364 9.03 -4.08 -18.62
CA LEU A 364 8.49 -3.72 -19.94
C LEU A 364 7.09 -4.32 -20.08
N ARG A 365 6.16 -3.87 -19.23
CA ARG A 365 4.73 -4.15 -19.40
C ARG A 365 4.25 -3.41 -20.65
N PRO A 366 3.25 -3.95 -21.36
CA PRO A 366 2.68 -3.27 -22.51
C PRO A 366 2.27 -1.86 -22.10
N PHE A 367 2.54 -0.88 -22.96
CA PHE A 367 2.51 0.57 -22.77
C PHE A 367 1.45 1.04 -21.74
N SER A 368 1.88 1.24 -20.49
CA SER A 368 1.03 1.73 -19.40
C SER A 368 1.38 3.19 -19.12
N ILE A 369 0.40 4.07 -19.21
CA ILE A 369 0.56 5.49 -18.90
C ILE A 369 1.08 5.71 -17.46
N ARG A 370 0.74 4.83 -16.52
CA ARG A 370 1.19 4.88 -15.11
C ARG A 370 2.71 4.73 -14.98
N VAL A 371 3.33 3.96 -15.88
CA VAL A 371 4.78 3.72 -15.87
C VAL A 371 5.52 4.77 -16.69
N TRP A 372 5.06 5.04 -17.91
CA TRP A 372 5.81 5.84 -18.86
C TRP A 372 5.61 7.35 -18.69
N TYR A 373 4.51 7.81 -18.11
CA TYR A 373 4.30 9.23 -17.91
C TYR A 373 5.29 9.85 -16.91
N PRO A 374 5.50 9.27 -15.68
CA PRO A 374 6.51 9.80 -14.76
C PRO A 374 7.94 9.71 -15.35
N VAL A 375 8.28 8.65 -16.10
CA VAL A 375 9.58 8.53 -16.76
C VAL A 375 9.76 9.64 -17.80
N GLY A 376 8.75 9.88 -18.64
CA GLY A 376 8.76 10.96 -19.63
C GLY A 376 8.96 12.34 -19.01
N LEU A 377 8.30 12.61 -17.86
CA LEU A 377 8.49 13.86 -17.13
C LEU A 377 9.90 14.03 -16.58
N VAL A 378 10.50 12.97 -16.03
CA VAL A 378 11.88 13.03 -15.54
C VAL A 378 12.84 13.32 -16.69
N VAL A 379 12.69 12.63 -17.82
CA VAL A 379 13.50 12.86 -19.02
C VAL A 379 13.33 14.30 -19.54
N THR A 380 12.10 14.80 -19.63
CA THR A 380 11.80 16.17 -20.06
C THR A 380 12.42 17.20 -19.10
N GLY A 381 12.37 16.95 -17.79
CA GLY A 381 12.99 17.81 -16.79
C GLY A 381 14.51 17.86 -16.91
N ILE A 382 15.18 16.71 -17.14
CA ILE A 382 16.63 16.64 -17.36
C ILE A 382 17.01 17.38 -18.64
N LEU A 383 16.25 17.19 -19.72
CA LEU A 383 16.46 17.90 -20.98
C LEU A 383 16.28 19.41 -20.82
N ALA A 384 15.22 19.85 -20.10
CA ALA A 384 15.01 21.25 -19.83
C ALA A 384 16.19 21.89 -19.09
N ILE A 385 16.72 21.24 -18.06
CA ILE A 385 17.90 21.69 -17.32
C ILE A 385 19.13 21.80 -18.28
N ALA A 386 19.44 20.73 -19.00
CA ALA A 386 20.60 20.69 -19.88
C ALA A 386 20.54 21.76 -20.99
N VAL A 387 19.36 21.90 -21.63
CA VAL A 387 19.18 22.86 -22.72
C VAL A 387 19.18 24.30 -22.21
N THR A 388 18.71 24.59 -20.99
CA THR A 388 18.74 25.94 -20.42
C THR A 388 20.17 26.49 -20.33
N PHE A 389 21.17 25.66 -20.02
CA PHE A 389 22.58 26.04 -19.99
C PHE A 389 23.21 26.19 -21.39
N LEU A 390 22.61 25.64 -22.44
CA LEU A 390 23.08 25.76 -23.81
C LEU A 390 22.39 26.91 -24.54
N ASN A 391 21.09 27.06 -24.35
CA ASN A 391 20.25 28.09 -24.96
C ASN A 391 19.04 28.36 -24.06
N SER A 392 18.98 29.53 -23.44
CA SER A 392 17.97 29.89 -22.46
C SER A 392 16.54 29.97 -23.05
N GLU A 393 16.38 30.37 -24.30
CA GLU A 393 15.06 30.44 -24.93
C GLU A 393 14.47 29.06 -25.19
N ILE A 394 15.27 28.14 -25.73
CA ILE A 394 14.86 26.73 -25.94
C ILE A 394 14.66 26.03 -24.59
N GLY A 395 15.51 26.31 -23.61
CA GLY A 395 15.38 25.79 -22.25
C GLY A 395 14.07 26.22 -21.57
N THR A 396 13.66 27.48 -21.77
CA THR A 396 12.37 27.99 -21.28
C THR A 396 11.19 27.22 -21.89
N PHE A 397 11.23 26.90 -23.18
CA PHE A 397 10.19 26.09 -23.84
C PHE A 397 10.06 24.70 -23.20
N PHE A 398 11.17 23.99 -22.99
CA PHE A 398 11.14 22.69 -22.32
C PHE A 398 10.70 22.77 -20.85
N THR A 399 11.02 23.87 -20.15
CA THR A 399 10.57 24.15 -18.78
C THR A 399 9.04 24.29 -18.72
N VAL A 400 8.45 24.99 -19.69
CA VAL A 400 6.98 25.13 -19.79
C VAL A 400 6.33 23.76 -20.06
N ILE A 401 6.88 22.95 -20.96
CA ILE A 401 6.38 21.59 -21.24
C ILE A 401 6.43 20.73 -19.95
N TYR A 402 7.57 20.75 -19.26
CA TYR A 402 7.70 20.04 -17.98
C TYR A 402 6.68 20.51 -16.96
N GLY A 403 6.52 21.82 -16.79
CA GLY A 403 5.57 22.41 -15.82
C GLY A 403 4.11 22.04 -16.11
N VAL A 404 3.67 22.14 -17.37
CA VAL A 404 2.33 21.73 -17.80
C VAL A 404 2.15 20.22 -17.61
N GLY A 405 3.14 19.41 -18.01
CA GLY A 405 3.14 17.97 -17.82
C GLY A 405 3.05 17.61 -16.33
N LEU A 406 3.79 18.29 -15.46
CA LEU A 406 3.75 18.06 -14.01
C LEU A 406 2.38 18.39 -13.42
N LEU A 407 1.73 19.48 -13.84
CA LEU A 407 0.39 19.84 -13.41
C LEU A 407 -0.64 18.77 -13.79
N ILE A 408 -0.60 18.29 -15.03
CA ILE A 408 -1.46 17.19 -15.50
C ILE A 408 -1.16 15.91 -14.69
N PHE A 409 0.13 15.61 -14.46
CA PHE A 409 0.56 14.46 -13.70
C PHE A 409 -0.01 14.46 -12.28
N THR A 410 0.05 15.57 -11.56
CA THR A 410 -0.50 15.65 -10.20
C THR A 410 -2.01 15.39 -10.14
N TRP A 411 -2.73 15.74 -11.20
CA TRP A 411 -4.16 15.43 -11.34
C TRP A 411 -4.41 13.95 -11.61
N VAL A 412 -3.70 13.37 -12.57
CA VAL A 412 -3.89 11.99 -13.02
C VAL A 412 -3.33 11.00 -12.00
N ALA A 413 -2.18 11.29 -11.38
CA ALA A 413 -1.54 10.39 -10.41
C ALA A 413 -2.34 10.23 -9.09
N ASN A 414 -3.25 11.14 -8.78
CA ASN A 414 -4.19 10.98 -7.66
C ASN A 414 -5.33 10.00 -7.94
N SER A 415 -5.55 9.65 -9.21
CA SER A 415 -6.55 8.65 -9.63
C SER A 415 -5.95 7.24 -9.78
N TRP A 416 -4.63 7.12 -9.69
CA TRP A 416 -3.88 5.86 -9.74
C TRP A 416 -3.69 5.28 -8.34
#